data_53749a75dbdc10600713869c436d74d4
#
_entry.id   53749a75dbdc10600713869c436d74d4
#
_cell.length_a   1.000
_cell.length_b   1.000
_cell.length_c   1.000
_cell.angle_alpha   90.00
_cell.angle_beta   90.00
_cell.angle_gamma   90.00
#
_symmetry.space_group_name_H-M   'P 1'
#
loop_
_entity.id
_entity.type
_entity.pdbx_description
1 polymer ?
#
loop_
_entity_poly.entity_id
_entity_poly.type
_entity_poly.pdbx_seq_one_letter_code
_entity_poly.pdbx_strand_id
1 'polypeptide(L)'
;MYGGGMQPRQRIRVTSAGGVVYRWDKDNALFLLLASNKRGVWCLPKGLIEEGEDEVTTAMREVREETGVSRVKLHGKLGAIKYQFGFRAKTYDKTVHFFLFETDQADAKVGTEHDAMDWMPYEKALHTLSYPNEKEMLSKAWSNIQSEKSHSSEAKPGQNKLPTS
;
A
#
# COMPACT_ATOMS: atom_id res chain seq x y z
N MET A 1 50.83 -16.79 -1.52
CA MET A 1 49.61 -17.52 -1.14
C MET A 1 48.51 -16.52 -0.78
N TYR A 2 47.65 -16.29 -1.69
CA TYR A 2 46.63 -15.27 -1.51
C TYR A 2 45.30 -15.94 -1.21
N GLY A 3 45.08 -16.24 0.08
CA GLY A 3 43.80 -16.64 0.58
C GLY A 3 42.86 -15.43 0.64
N GLY A 4 42.55 -14.87 -0.50
CA GLY A 4 41.51 -13.83 -0.61
C GLY A 4 40.15 -14.50 -0.53
N GLY A 5 39.84 -15.03 0.63
CA GLY A 5 38.44 -15.41 0.90
C GLY A 5 37.59 -14.16 0.78
N MET A 6 36.70 -14.12 -0.23
CA MET A 6 35.67 -13.08 -0.28
C MET A 6 34.88 -13.11 1.02
N GLN A 7 35.05 -12.09 1.84
CA GLN A 7 34.23 -11.96 3.04
C GLN A 7 32.76 -11.85 2.59
N PRO A 8 31.87 -12.64 3.21
CA PRO A 8 30.45 -12.50 2.90
C PRO A 8 30.01 -11.06 3.13
N ARG A 9 29.21 -10.53 2.19
CA ARG A 9 28.66 -9.18 2.33
C ARG A 9 27.82 -9.15 3.62
N GLN A 10 27.97 -8.07 4.36
CA GLN A 10 27.13 -7.84 5.53
C GLN A 10 25.66 -7.76 5.10
N ARG A 11 24.81 -8.51 5.77
CA ARG A 11 23.36 -8.50 5.54
C ARG A 11 22.68 -7.64 6.58
N ILE A 12 21.85 -6.72 6.10
CA ILE A 12 21.09 -5.80 6.94
C ILE A 12 19.60 -6.02 6.66
N ARG A 13 18.84 -6.22 7.72
CA ARG A 13 17.39 -6.32 7.63
C ARG A 13 16.79 -4.91 7.70
N VAL A 14 15.88 -4.61 6.76
CA VAL A 14 15.17 -3.33 6.69
C VAL A 14 13.68 -3.61 6.60
N THR A 15 12.92 -2.97 7.47
CA THR A 15 11.47 -3.15 7.51
C THR A 15 10.78 -1.82 7.24
N SER A 16 9.84 -1.88 6.31
CA SER A 16 8.98 -0.75 5.94
C SER A 16 7.52 -1.16 6.06
N ALA A 17 6.65 -0.19 6.06
CA ALA A 17 5.22 -0.40 5.97
C ALA A 17 4.59 0.64 5.05
N GLY A 18 3.50 0.27 4.45
CA GLY A 18 2.78 1.14 3.54
C GLY A 18 1.34 0.74 3.37
N GLY A 19 0.66 1.40 2.46
CA GLY A 19 -0.76 1.19 2.28
C GLY A 19 -1.21 1.18 0.84
N VAL A 20 -2.27 0.43 0.61
CA VAL A 20 -3.15 0.59 -0.54
C VAL A 20 -4.29 1.44 -0.05
N VAL A 21 -4.42 2.64 -0.60
CA VAL A 21 -5.43 3.63 -0.20
C VAL A 21 -6.48 3.71 -1.28
N TYR A 22 -7.74 3.56 -0.90
CA TYR A 22 -8.84 3.71 -1.86
C TYR A 22 -9.95 4.59 -1.30
N ARG A 23 -10.73 5.15 -2.21
CA ARG A 23 -11.96 5.86 -1.91
C ARG A 23 -13.05 5.47 -2.90
N TRP A 24 -14.28 5.68 -2.50
CA TRP A 24 -15.41 5.47 -3.40
C TRP A 24 -15.73 6.76 -4.15
N ASP A 25 -15.81 6.65 -5.47
CA ASP A 25 -16.41 7.66 -6.34
C ASP A 25 -17.69 7.04 -6.90
N LYS A 26 -18.82 7.35 -6.28
CA LYS A 26 -20.09 6.64 -6.52
C LYS A 26 -19.88 5.14 -6.25
N ASP A 27 -20.07 4.28 -7.24
CA ASP A 27 -19.90 2.82 -7.09
C ASP A 27 -18.49 2.34 -7.46
N ASN A 28 -17.60 3.25 -7.82
CA ASN A 28 -16.25 2.90 -8.28
C ASN A 28 -15.20 3.14 -7.20
N ALA A 29 -14.41 2.11 -6.91
CA ALA A 29 -13.26 2.26 -6.04
C ALA A 29 -12.11 2.89 -6.84
N LEU A 30 -11.54 3.96 -6.31
CA LEU A 30 -10.36 4.62 -6.88
C LEU A 30 -9.18 4.43 -5.95
N PHE A 31 -8.04 4.07 -6.51
CA PHE A 31 -6.80 3.78 -5.79
C PHE A 31 -5.79 4.89 -5.98
N LEU A 32 -5.11 5.26 -4.91
CA LEU A 32 -4.15 6.36 -4.90
C LEU A 32 -2.75 5.83 -5.21
N LEU A 33 -2.17 6.31 -6.30
CA LEU A 33 -0.82 5.98 -6.72
C LEU A 33 0.07 7.22 -6.73
N LEU A 34 1.35 7.01 -6.45
CA LEU A 34 2.37 8.05 -6.44
C LEU A 34 3.33 7.88 -7.61
N ALA A 35 3.73 8.99 -8.21
CA ALA A 35 4.72 9.00 -9.29
C ALA A 35 6.02 9.62 -8.85
N SER A 36 7.13 9.03 -9.26
CA SER A 36 8.46 9.59 -9.13
C SER A 36 9.07 9.71 -10.52
N ASN A 37 9.14 10.94 -11.05
CA ASN A 37 9.72 11.21 -12.36
C ASN A 37 11.21 10.89 -12.40
N LYS A 38 11.92 11.14 -11.30
CA LYS A 38 13.35 10.85 -11.17
C LYS A 38 13.64 9.36 -11.39
N ARG A 39 12.75 8.46 -10.90
CA ARG A 39 12.88 7.02 -11.08
C ARG A 39 12.06 6.48 -12.24
N GLY A 40 11.17 7.30 -12.82
CA GLY A 40 10.27 6.88 -13.89
C GLY A 40 9.27 5.82 -13.44
N VAL A 41 8.83 5.87 -12.18
CA VAL A 41 7.97 4.80 -11.60
C VAL A 41 6.70 5.35 -10.99
N TRP A 42 5.68 4.49 -10.96
CA TRP A 42 4.47 4.65 -10.16
C TRP A 42 4.45 3.60 -9.07
N CYS A 43 4.14 4.02 -7.86
CA CYS A 43 4.24 3.15 -6.68
C CYS A 43 3.16 3.44 -5.64
N LEU A 44 3.09 2.53 -4.65
CA LEU A 44 2.26 2.71 -3.47
C LEU A 44 3.03 3.49 -2.39
N PRO A 45 2.34 4.26 -1.54
CA PRO A 45 2.98 4.94 -0.41
C PRO A 45 3.55 3.93 0.59
N LYS A 46 4.78 4.15 1.00
CA LYS A 46 5.49 3.29 1.98
C LYS A 46 6.73 3.99 2.51
N GLY A 47 7.20 3.55 3.65
CA GLY A 47 8.45 4.04 4.21
C GLY A 47 8.93 3.22 5.39
N LEU A 48 10.11 3.55 5.88
CA LEU A 48 10.79 2.83 6.96
C LEU A 48 10.02 2.93 8.28
N ILE A 49 9.97 1.82 9.00
CA ILE A 49 9.46 1.79 10.37
C ILE A 49 10.47 2.54 11.26
N GLU A 50 9.98 3.53 11.98
CA GLU A 50 10.78 4.28 12.93
C GLU A 50 10.73 3.63 14.31
N GLU A 51 11.73 3.94 15.14
CA GLU A 51 11.81 3.41 16.50
C GLU A 51 10.52 3.73 17.27
N GLY A 52 9.97 2.73 17.91
CA GLY A 52 8.74 2.86 18.70
C GLY A 52 7.45 2.76 17.90
N GLU A 53 7.53 2.64 16.58
CA GLU A 53 6.34 2.46 15.74
C GLU A 53 6.07 0.99 15.47
N ASP A 54 4.78 0.62 15.42
CA ASP A 54 4.37 -0.64 14.84
C ASP A 54 4.12 -0.47 13.32
N GLU A 55 3.83 -1.59 12.64
CA GLU A 55 3.62 -1.59 11.19
C GLU A 55 2.48 -0.68 10.75
N VAL A 56 1.34 -0.73 11.45
CA VAL A 56 0.15 0.07 11.11
C VAL A 56 0.42 1.56 11.29
N THR A 57 1.05 1.92 12.41
CA THR A 57 1.38 3.33 12.71
C THR A 57 2.29 3.89 11.62
N THR A 58 3.31 3.13 11.21
CA THR A 58 4.20 3.52 10.12
C THR A 58 3.44 3.68 8.81
N ALA A 59 2.59 2.71 8.47
CA ALA A 59 1.80 2.77 7.24
C ALA A 59 0.92 4.02 7.19
N MET A 60 0.22 4.32 8.29
CA MET A 60 -0.63 5.51 8.38
C MET A 60 0.18 6.80 8.28
N ARG A 61 1.33 6.85 8.95
CA ARG A 61 2.22 8.02 8.90
C ARG A 61 2.75 8.25 7.49
N GLU A 62 3.22 7.21 6.82
CA GLU A 62 3.76 7.31 5.46
C GLU A 62 2.67 7.71 4.45
N VAL A 63 1.46 7.17 4.58
CA VAL A 63 0.34 7.59 3.76
C VAL A 63 0.08 9.08 3.92
N ARG A 64 0.03 9.56 5.17
CA ARG A 64 -0.18 10.99 5.45
C ARG A 64 0.94 11.86 4.89
N GLU A 65 2.20 11.47 5.12
CA GLU A 65 3.36 12.25 4.67
C GLU A 65 3.46 12.32 3.15
N GLU A 66 3.22 11.20 2.47
CA GLU A 66 3.42 11.12 1.02
C GLU A 66 2.20 11.58 0.21
N THR A 67 0.99 11.48 0.77
CA THR A 67 -0.24 11.75 0.03
C THR A 67 -1.13 12.84 0.62
N GLY A 68 -0.85 13.27 1.85
CA GLY A 68 -1.71 14.22 2.56
C GLY A 68 -3.01 13.62 3.08
N VAL A 69 -3.25 12.33 2.86
CA VAL A 69 -4.46 11.66 3.35
C VAL A 69 -4.28 11.29 4.82
N SER A 70 -5.08 11.91 5.69
CA SER A 70 -5.02 11.72 7.14
C SER A 70 -6.23 10.99 7.72
N ARG A 71 -7.36 11.03 7.04
CA ARG A 71 -8.56 10.33 7.49
C ARG A 71 -8.65 8.98 6.81
N VAL A 72 -8.18 7.94 7.50
CA VAL A 72 -8.17 6.58 6.95
C VAL A 72 -8.87 5.62 7.90
N LYS A 73 -9.58 4.66 7.32
CA LYS A 73 -10.17 3.52 8.01
C LYS A 73 -9.35 2.29 7.64
N LEU A 74 -8.81 1.61 8.64
CA LEU A 74 -8.04 0.38 8.43
C LEU A 74 -8.98 -0.80 8.16
N HIS A 75 -8.75 -1.50 7.05
CA HIS A 75 -9.48 -2.73 6.69
C HIS A 75 -8.67 -4.00 6.93
N GLY A 76 -7.41 -3.87 7.35
CA GLY A 76 -6.56 -5.00 7.69
C GLY A 76 -5.29 -5.08 6.88
N LYS A 77 -4.49 -6.09 7.18
CA LYS A 77 -3.23 -6.33 6.52
C LYS A 77 -3.44 -7.10 5.22
N LEU A 78 -2.81 -6.62 4.14
CA LEU A 78 -2.86 -7.29 2.84
C LEU A 78 -1.78 -8.37 2.71
N GLY A 79 -0.62 -8.13 3.30
CA GLY A 79 0.51 -9.02 3.23
C GLY A 79 1.82 -8.28 3.30
N ALA A 80 2.89 -8.97 2.95
CA ALA A 80 4.22 -8.38 2.92
C ALA A 80 4.93 -8.78 1.63
N ILE A 81 5.73 -7.87 1.10
CA ILE A 81 6.64 -8.15 0.00
C ILE A 81 8.05 -8.20 0.54
N LYS A 82 8.87 -9.11 0.01
CA LYS A 82 10.26 -9.29 0.43
C LYS A 82 11.16 -9.26 -0.78
N TYR A 83 12.24 -8.50 -0.69
CA TYR A 83 13.24 -8.48 -1.74
C TYR A 83 14.61 -8.12 -1.17
N GLN A 84 15.64 -8.43 -1.94
CA GLN A 84 17.02 -8.12 -1.58
C GLN A 84 17.61 -7.14 -2.57
N PHE A 85 18.48 -6.27 -2.08
CA PHE A 85 19.25 -5.39 -2.95
C PHE A 85 20.63 -5.14 -2.34
N GLY A 86 21.60 -4.83 -3.22
CA GLY A 86 22.95 -4.48 -2.81
C GLY A 86 23.15 -2.97 -2.87
N PHE A 87 23.81 -2.43 -1.86
CA PHE A 87 24.20 -1.02 -1.81
C PHE A 87 25.44 -0.84 -0.95
N ARG A 88 26.48 -0.19 -1.48
CA ARG A 88 27.74 0.10 -0.76
C ARG A 88 28.33 -1.12 -0.04
N ALA A 89 28.57 -2.20 -0.79
CA ALA A 89 29.15 -3.45 -0.30
C ALA A 89 28.31 -4.18 0.78
N LYS A 90 27.04 -3.83 0.94
CA LYS A 90 26.10 -4.49 1.86
C LYS A 90 24.92 -5.08 1.09
N THR A 91 24.36 -6.15 1.61
CA THR A 91 23.12 -6.73 1.10
C THR A 91 22.00 -6.42 2.07
N TYR A 92 20.93 -5.86 1.55
CA TYR A 92 19.75 -5.51 2.34
C TYR A 92 18.65 -6.51 2.07
N ASP A 93 18.11 -7.09 3.15
CA ASP A 93 16.89 -7.89 3.13
C ASP A 93 15.75 -6.98 3.52
N LYS A 94 14.93 -6.58 2.57
CA LYS A 94 13.83 -5.65 2.81
C LYS A 94 12.50 -6.36 2.84
N THR A 95 11.70 -6.04 3.87
CA THR A 95 10.31 -6.46 3.98
C THR A 95 9.44 -5.21 4.04
N VAL A 96 8.39 -5.18 3.24
CA VAL A 96 7.39 -4.09 3.28
C VAL A 96 6.03 -4.69 3.60
N HIS A 97 5.45 -4.25 4.72
CA HIS A 97 4.12 -4.68 5.16
C HIS A 97 3.08 -3.71 4.61
N PHE A 98 2.08 -4.23 3.90
CA PHE A 98 1.01 -3.41 3.32
C PHE A 98 -0.33 -3.63 3.99
N PHE A 99 -1.04 -2.52 4.19
CA PHE A 99 -2.37 -2.47 4.78
C PHE A 99 -3.36 -1.84 3.82
N LEU A 100 -4.62 -2.20 3.96
CA LEU A 100 -5.71 -1.63 3.17
C LEU A 100 -6.38 -0.52 3.96
N PHE A 101 -6.42 0.67 3.37
CA PHE A 101 -7.05 1.85 3.97
C PHE A 101 -8.14 2.41 3.05
N GLU A 102 -9.28 2.70 3.65
CA GLU A 102 -10.34 3.44 2.98
C GLU A 102 -10.34 4.89 3.48
N THR A 103 -10.61 5.83 2.58
CA THR A 103 -10.74 7.24 2.95
C THR A 103 -11.93 7.88 2.25
N ASP A 104 -12.52 8.88 2.88
CA ASP A 104 -13.49 9.78 2.26
C ASP A 104 -12.84 11.06 1.72
N GLN A 105 -11.53 11.19 1.93
CA GLN A 105 -10.76 12.38 1.57
C GLN A 105 -10.31 12.30 0.11
N ALA A 106 -10.95 13.10 -0.76
CA ALA A 106 -10.58 13.16 -2.17
C ALA A 106 -9.40 14.11 -2.43
N ASP A 107 -9.25 15.14 -1.62
CA ASP A 107 -8.20 16.14 -1.70
C ASP A 107 -6.91 15.57 -1.10
N ALA A 108 -6.07 15.05 -1.95
CA ALA A 108 -4.76 14.54 -1.58
C ALA A 108 -3.69 15.51 -2.09
N LYS A 109 -2.55 15.56 -1.41
CA LYS A 109 -1.44 16.45 -1.78
C LYS A 109 -0.14 15.67 -1.68
N VAL A 110 0.57 15.55 -2.80
CA VAL A 110 1.84 14.84 -2.86
C VAL A 110 2.88 15.47 -1.92
N GLY A 111 3.62 14.61 -1.21
CA GLY A 111 4.75 15.05 -0.38
C GLY A 111 5.98 15.37 -1.22
N THR A 112 7.08 15.71 -0.53
CA THR A 112 8.31 16.19 -1.18
C THR A 112 9.09 15.11 -1.91
N GLU A 113 8.88 13.82 -1.58
CA GLU A 113 9.63 12.70 -2.16
C GLU A 113 9.08 12.24 -3.52
N HIS A 114 7.88 12.68 -3.88
CA HIS A 114 7.19 12.27 -5.11
C HIS A 114 6.78 13.49 -5.92
N ASP A 115 6.60 13.29 -7.21
CA ASP A 115 6.35 14.41 -8.13
C ASP A 115 4.86 14.59 -8.44
N ALA A 116 4.10 13.51 -8.36
CA ALA A 116 2.67 13.53 -8.66
C ALA A 116 1.96 12.38 -7.98
N MET A 117 0.64 12.46 -7.94
CA MET A 117 -0.23 11.38 -7.51
C MET A 117 -1.51 11.44 -8.31
N ASP A 118 -2.20 10.30 -8.39
CA ASP A 118 -3.47 10.21 -9.08
C ASP A 118 -4.35 9.14 -8.45
N TRP A 119 -5.65 9.38 -8.48
CA TRP A 119 -6.68 8.41 -8.14
C TRP A 119 -7.07 7.66 -9.40
N MET A 120 -6.94 6.34 -9.39
CA MET A 120 -7.19 5.52 -10.58
C MET A 120 -8.14 4.37 -10.27
N PRO A 121 -9.05 4.03 -11.20
CA PRO A 121 -9.81 2.79 -11.07
C PRO A 121 -8.86 1.59 -11.14
N TYR A 122 -9.31 0.46 -10.61
CA TYR A 122 -8.47 -0.71 -10.41
C TYR A 122 -7.66 -1.15 -11.64
N GLU A 123 -8.33 -1.30 -12.78
CA GLU A 123 -7.66 -1.77 -13.99
C GLU A 123 -6.52 -0.83 -14.42
N LYS A 124 -6.77 0.47 -14.37
CA LYS A 124 -5.76 1.47 -14.70
C LYS A 124 -4.62 1.47 -13.68
N ALA A 125 -4.95 1.39 -12.40
CA ALA A 125 -3.97 1.36 -11.33
C ALA A 125 -3.06 0.13 -11.44
N LEU A 126 -3.65 -1.04 -11.68
CA LEU A 126 -2.92 -2.29 -11.85
C LEU A 126 -1.95 -2.22 -13.04
N HIS A 127 -2.38 -1.63 -14.15
CA HIS A 127 -1.55 -1.45 -15.32
C HIS A 127 -0.44 -0.41 -15.10
N THR A 128 -0.73 0.64 -14.33
CA THR A 128 0.16 1.79 -14.13
C THR A 128 1.28 1.51 -13.13
N LEU A 129 1.01 0.74 -12.06
CA LEU A 129 2.04 0.38 -11.08
C LEU A 129 3.25 -0.23 -11.76
N SER A 130 4.44 0.20 -11.35
CA SER A 130 5.70 -0.24 -11.96
C SER A 130 6.20 -1.58 -11.42
N TYR A 131 5.88 -1.92 -10.18
CA TYR A 131 6.45 -3.08 -9.50
C TYR A 131 5.46 -4.24 -9.40
N PRO A 132 5.83 -5.44 -9.92
CA PRO A 132 4.96 -6.62 -9.85
C PRO A 132 4.49 -6.97 -8.43
N ASN A 133 5.35 -6.79 -7.42
CA ASN A 133 5.01 -7.06 -6.02
C ASN A 133 3.89 -6.14 -5.54
N GLU A 134 3.93 -4.88 -5.92
CA GLU A 134 2.91 -3.90 -5.54
C GLU A 134 1.61 -4.14 -6.31
N LYS A 135 1.69 -4.58 -7.55
CA LYS A 135 0.51 -5.04 -8.31
C LYS A 135 -0.20 -6.18 -7.59
N GLU A 136 0.56 -7.11 -7.01
CA GLU A 136 0.01 -8.20 -6.22
C GLU A 136 -0.73 -7.70 -4.98
N MET A 137 -0.17 -6.70 -4.29
CA MET A 137 -0.84 -6.08 -3.13
C MET A 137 -2.13 -5.37 -3.55
N LEU A 138 -2.10 -4.66 -4.68
CA LEU A 138 -3.30 -4.02 -5.23
C LEU A 138 -4.37 -5.04 -5.59
N SER A 139 -3.97 -6.16 -6.18
CA SER A 139 -4.87 -7.26 -6.52
C SER A 139 -5.54 -7.86 -5.28
N LYS A 140 -4.78 -8.06 -4.21
CA LYS A 140 -5.32 -8.53 -2.92
C LYS A 140 -6.30 -7.52 -2.34
N ALA A 141 -5.97 -6.23 -2.41
CA ALA A 141 -6.87 -5.16 -1.97
C ALA A 141 -8.19 -5.21 -2.72
N TRP A 142 -8.12 -5.33 -4.04
CA TRP A 142 -9.31 -5.41 -4.88
C TRP A 142 -10.19 -6.61 -4.51
N SER A 143 -9.58 -7.79 -4.32
CA SER A 143 -10.30 -8.99 -3.90
C SER A 143 -10.99 -8.79 -2.55
N ASN A 144 -10.32 -8.16 -1.60
CA ASN A 144 -10.91 -7.87 -0.29
C ASN A 144 -12.10 -6.92 -0.40
N ILE A 145 -11.98 -5.87 -1.21
CA ILE A 145 -13.04 -4.89 -1.43
C ILE A 145 -14.26 -5.56 -2.08
N GLN A 146 -14.05 -6.40 -3.09
CA GLN A 146 -15.12 -7.12 -3.77
C GLN A 146 -15.81 -8.11 -2.83
N SER A 147 -15.05 -8.80 -2.01
CA SER A 147 -15.58 -9.73 -1.01
C SER A 147 -16.46 -9.02 0.04
N GLU A 148 -15.99 -7.90 0.57
CA GLU A 148 -16.77 -7.09 1.52
C GLU A 148 -18.04 -6.52 0.88
N LYS A 149 -17.96 -6.06 -0.35
CA LYS A 149 -19.13 -5.55 -1.09
C LYS A 149 -20.17 -6.65 -1.32
N SER A 150 -19.72 -7.86 -1.67
CA SER A 150 -20.56 -9.03 -1.82
C SER A 150 -21.24 -9.41 -0.51
N HIS A 151 -20.48 -9.48 0.60
CA HIS A 151 -21.02 -9.75 1.93
C HIS A 151 -21.97 -8.65 2.40
N SER A 152 -21.67 -7.40 2.13
CA SER A 152 -22.52 -6.28 2.48
C SER A 152 -23.86 -6.32 1.74
N SER A 153 -23.87 -6.77 0.47
CA SER A 153 -25.12 -6.92 -0.27
C SER A 153 -25.91 -8.16 0.16
N GLU A 154 -25.25 -9.23 0.60
CA GLU A 154 -25.88 -10.41 1.18
C GLU A 154 -26.33 -10.19 2.63
N ALA A 155 -25.55 -9.39 3.37
CA ALA A 155 -25.83 -9.04 4.76
C ALA A 155 -26.72 -7.82 4.91
N LYS A 156 -27.19 -7.22 3.83
CA LYS A 156 -28.35 -6.35 3.97
C LYS A 156 -29.43 -7.20 4.61
N PRO A 157 -29.79 -6.93 5.89
CA PRO A 157 -30.88 -7.65 6.50
C PRO A 157 -31.99 -7.55 5.50
N GLY A 158 -32.33 -8.68 4.93
CA GLY A 158 -33.49 -8.78 4.08
C GLY A 158 -34.51 -7.98 4.81
N GLN A 159 -34.98 -6.97 4.17
CA GLN A 159 -35.93 -6.11 4.78
C GLN A 159 -36.92 -6.98 5.52
N ASN A 160 -36.65 -7.16 6.80
CA ASN A 160 -37.65 -7.65 7.71
C ASN A 160 -38.71 -6.56 7.70
N LYS A 161 -39.49 -6.57 6.68
CA LYS A 161 -40.80 -5.98 6.79
C LYS A 161 -41.44 -6.79 7.91
N LEU A 162 -41.38 -6.21 9.09
CA LEU A 162 -42.29 -6.64 10.15
C LEU A 162 -43.66 -6.73 9.51
N PRO A 163 -44.32 -7.91 9.64
CA PRO A 163 -45.65 -8.01 9.14
C PRO A 163 -46.48 -6.96 9.85
N THR A 164 -46.88 -5.96 9.11
CA THR A 164 -47.91 -5.09 9.58
C THR A 164 -49.16 -5.91 9.67
N SER A 165 -49.44 -6.34 10.87
CA SER A 165 -50.76 -6.83 11.17
C SER A 165 -51.72 -5.67 11.10
#